data_fbad6f034ddb6c69a92f1cb790641b82
#
_entry.id   fbad6f034ddb6c69a92f1cb790641b82
#
_cell.length_a   1.000
_cell.length_b   1.000
_cell.length_c   1.000
_cell.angle_alpha   90.00
_cell.angle_beta   90.00
_cell.angle_gamma   90.00
#
_symmetry.space_group_name_H-M   'P 1'
#
loop_
_entity.id
_entity.type
_entity.pdbx_description
1 polymer ?
#
loop_
_entity_poly.entity_id
_entity_poly.type
_entity_poly.pdbx_seq_one_letter_code
_entity_poly.pdbx_strand_id
1 'polypeptide(L)'
;MQNYAKPKKSKFGKYLFCYFTGNEPERERICFALSDDGYNFTPINGGNPVIIQKKGTKCMRDPFILRNENGGYYIIATDMKSSLGWDSNHGVVTWRSDDLINWYDETAVDFHIFDSTKNSDKIWAPEAIYDKEEGKYFVYYSVHNNGSDKALSIWYSYTDDFKSFTEPAELFAPKSGKDAIDADIVEFNGKYYMCYKDECEKTICQVVADKLTGPYRECENNTVACTDHHVEGNCMYRINGTDAFVMVMDMYCDNQYF
;
A
#
# COMPACT_ATOMS: atom_id res chain seq x y z
N MET A 1 25.95 -14.84 -8.10
CA MET A 1 24.87 -14.45 -9.02
C MET A 1 23.82 -15.55 -8.98
N GLN A 2 22.70 -15.31 -8.35
CA GLN A 2 21.57 -16.25 -8.39
C GLN A 2 20.97 -16.21 -9.80
N ASN A 3 20.81 -17.38 -10.43
CA ASN A 3 20.12 -17.51 -11.70
C ASN A 3 18.62 -17.31 -11.46
N TYR A 4 18.13 -16.10 -11.63
CA TYR A 4 16.68 -15.85 -11.66
C TYR A 4 16.09 -16.55 -12.89
N ALA A 5 15.05 -17.35 -12.69
CA ALA A 5 14.35 -18.01 -13.77
C ALA A 5 13.73 -16.95 -14.69
N LYS A 6 14.15 -16.96 -15.97
CA LYS A 6 13.55 -16.05 -16.97
C LYS A 6 12.04 -16.35 -17.05
N PRO A 7 11.17 -15.32 -16.93
CA PRO A 7 9.73 -15.53 -16.99
C PRO A 7 9.34 -16.13 -18.35
N LYS A 8 8.52 -17.18 -18.30
CA LYS A 8 7.84 -17.69 -19.48
C LYS A 8 6.85 -16.61 -19.93
N LYS A 9 6.70 -16.37 -21.24
CA LYS A 9 5.64 -15.49 -21.78
C LYS A 9 4.31 -15.90 -21.15
N SER A 10 3.78 -15.05 -20.27
CA SER A 10 2.58 -15.37 -19.50
C SER A 10 1.34 -15.10 -20.36
N LYS A 11 0.24 -15.84 -20.06
CA LYS A 11 -1.11 -15.52 -20.57
C LYS A 11 -1.65 -14.21 -19.97
N PHE A 12 -1.02 -13.70 -18.96
CA PHE A 12 -1.34 -12.48 -18.24
C PHE A 12 -0.53 -11.35 -18.86
N GLY A 13 -1.14 -10.19 -19.02
CA GLY A 13 -0.52 -9.02 -19.64
C GLY A 13 0.74 -8.53 -18.91
N LYS A 14 1.11 -7.32 -19.21
CA LYS A 14 2.22 -6.58 -18.59
C LYS A 14 1.97 -6.31 -17.10
N TYR A 15 3.02 -5.87 -16.41
CA TYR A 15 2.92 -5.32 -15.06
C TYR A 15 2.71 -3.81 -15.16
N LEU A 16 1.87 -3.29 -14.29
CA LEU A 16 1.64 -1.87 -14.10
C LEU A 16 2.12 -1.48 -12.70
N PHE A 17 3.00 -0.49 -12.64
CA PHE A 17 3.46 0.11 -11.40
C PHE A 17 2.78 1.46 -11.22
N CYS A 18 2.12 1.65 -10.07
CA CYS A 18 1.46 2.89 -9.68
C CYS A 18 2.33 3.55 -8.61
N TYR A 19 2.73 4.82 -8.82
CA TYR A 19 3.68 5.49 -7.92
C TYR A 19 3.49 7.01 -7.94
N PHE A 20 4.15 7.67 -7.01
CA PHE A 20 4.31 9.13 -6.98
C PHE A 20 5.82 9.47 -6.96
N THR A 21 6.21 10.73 -7.11
CA THR A 21 7.59 11.06 -7.43
C THR A 21 8.31 11.96 -6.44
N GLY A 22 7.66 12.42 -5.38
CA GLY A 22 8.30 13.26 -4.35
C GLY A 22 7.32 14.03 -3.51
N ASN A 23 7.85 14.96 -2.68
CA ASN A 23 7.13 15.66 -1.63
C ASN A 23 6.59 17.04 -2.05
N GLU A 24 6.87 17.49 -3.26
CA GLU A 24 6.31 18.73 -3.78
C GLU A 24 4.86 18.47 -4.27
N PRO A 25 3.94 19.44 -4.12
CA PRO A 25 2.53 19.23 -4.49
C PRO A 25 2.31 18.80 -5.95
N GLU A 26 3.23 19.16 -6.85
CA GLU A 26 3.20 18.74 -8.25
C GLU A 26 3.68 17.30 -8.45
N ARG A 27 4.39 16.73 -7.48
CA ARG A 27 4.97 15.38 -7.49
C ARG A 27 4.17 14.40 -6.62
N GLU A 28 3.34 14.90 -5.72
CA GLU A 28 2.34 14.11 -4.97
C GLU A 28 1.13 13.80 -5.87
N ARG A 29 1.38 13.09 -6.98
CA ARG A 29 0.46 12.77 -8.07
C ARG A 29 0.65 11.33 -8.51
N ILE A 30 -0.39 10.71 -9.05
CA ILE A 30 -0.31 9.35 -9.58
C ILE A 30 0.40 9.32 -10.91
N CYS A 31 1.49 8.57 -10.96
CA CYS A 31 2.24 8.21 -12.15
C CYS A 31 2.15 6.70 -12.40
N PHE A 32 2.32 6.27 -13.65
CA PHE A 32 2.36 4.86 -14.01
C PHE A 32 3.64 4.51 -14.76
N ALA A 33 4.12 3.29 -14.55
CA ALA A 33 5.15 2.65 -15.35
C ALA A 33 4.72 1.25 -15.76
N LEU A 34 5.20 0.78 -16.90
CA LEU A 34 4.89 -0.55 -17.44
C LEU A 34 6.14 -1.41 -17.52
N SER A 35 5.96 -2.71 -17.29
CA SER A 35 7.00 -3.72 -17.47
C SER A 35 6.46 -4.95 -18.19
N ASP A 36 7.28 -5.54 -19.06
CA ASP A 36 6.98 -6.81 -19.72
C ASP A 36 7.47 -8.02 -18.90
N ASP A 37 8.46 -7.82 -18.02
CA ASP A 37 9.14 -8.87 -17.27
C ASP A 37 8.91 -8.83 -15.76
N GLY A 38 8.37 -7.71 -15.24
CA GLY A 38 8.18 -7.48 -13.82
C GLY A 38 9.44 -7.01 -13.08
N TYR A 39 10.51 -6.69 -13.81
CA TYR A 39 11.77 -6.20 -13.21
C TYR A 39 12.18 -4.84 -13.78
N ASN A 40 11.92 -4.61 -15.06
CA ASN A 40 12.31 -3.38 -15.75
C ASN A 40 11.08 -2.58 -16.09
N PHE A 41 10.87 -1.48 -15.38
CA PHE A 41 9.71 -0.60 -15.53
C PHE A 41 10.06 0.64 -16.35
N THR A 42 9.22 0.98 -17.31
CA THR A 42 9.35 2.18 -18.12
C THR A 42 8.19 3.12 -17.83
N PRO A 43 8.44 4.35 -17.35
CA PRO A 43 7.39 5.35 -17.13
C PRO A 43 6.59 5.60 -18.41
N ILE A 44 5.26 5.66 -18.29
CA ILE A 44 4.37 6.10 -19.36
C ILE A 44 4.07 7.60 -19.23
N ASN A 45 3.41 8.17 -20.23
CA ASN A 45 3.09 9.60 -20.28
C ASN A 45 4.34 10.51 -20.11
N GLY A 46 5.53 10.01 -20.51
CA GLY A 46 6.79 10.72 -20.33
C GLY A 46 7.18 10.98 -18.87
N GLY A 47 6.70 10.14 -17.95
CA GLY A 47 6.89 10.30 -16.50
C GLY A 47 5.99 11.36 -15.85
N ASN A 48 5.06 11.96 -16.61
CA ASN A 48 4.12 12.93 -16.06
C ASN A 48 2.93 12.22 -15.38
N PRO A 49 2.26 12.89 -14.43
CA PRO A 49 1.08 12.36 -13.77
C PRO A 49 -0.02 11.94 -14.75
N VAL A 50 -0.68 10.82 -14.44
CA VAL A 50 -1.84 10.28 -15.19
C VAL A 50 -3.16 10.63 -14.51
N ILE A 51 -3.14 10.85 -13.20
CA ILE A 51 -4.29 11.30 -12.42
C ILE A 51 -3.88 12.51 -11.57
N ILE A 52 -4.74 13.52 -11.58
CA ILE A 52 -4.61 14.71 -10.73
C ILE A 52 -5.82 14.75 -9.81
N GLN A 53 -5.57 14.62 -8.51
CA GLN A 53 -6.60 14.64 -7.48
C GLN A 53 -7.31 16.00 -7.43
N LYS A 54 -8.63 15.97 -7.30
CA LYS A 54 -9.52 17.15 -7.25
C LYS A 54 -10.20 17.32 -5.90
N LYS A 55 -10.43 16.22 -5.18
CA LYS A 55 -11.07 16.18 -3.84
C LYS A 55 -10.02 16.10 -2.73
N GLY A 56 -10.44 16.20 -1.48
CA GLY A 56 -9.57 16.12 -0.31
C GLY A 56 -8.47 17.16 -0.33
N THR A 57 -7.25 16.78 0.03
CA THR A 57 -6.06 17.65 0.08
C THR A 57 -5.55 18.06 -1.29
N LYS A 58 -6.01 17.41 -2.36
CA LYS A 58 -5.57 17.57 -3.77
C LYS A 58 -4.11 17.17 -4.00
N CYS A 59 -3.58 16.37 -3.10
CA CYS A 59 -2.28 15.73 -3.15
C CYS A 59 -2.44 14.32 -2.57
N MET A 60 -1.69 13.37 -3.07
CA MET A 60 -1.76 11.99 -2.59
C MET A 60 -0.37 11.34 -2.55
N ARG A 61 -0.25 10.36 -1.66
CA ARG A 61 0.94 9.52 -1.48
C ARG A 61 0.54 8.05 -1.47
N ASP A 62 1.51 7.17 -1.60
CA ASP A 62 1.39 5.73 -1.38
C ASP A 62 0.21 5.12 -2.16
N PRO A 63 0.14 5.32 -3.50
CA PRO A 63 -0.98 4.84 -4.28
C PRO A 63 -0.88 3.32 -4.48
N PHE A 64 -1.94 2.61 -4.11
CA PHE A 64 -2.11 1.19 -4.36
C PHE A 64 -3.17 0.94 -5.44
N ILE A 65 -2.87 0.06 -6.40
CA ILE A 65 -3.79 -0.30 -7.48
C ILE A 65 -4.15 -1.77 -7.42
N LEU A 66 -5.45 -2.07 -7.55
CA LEU A 66 -5.94 -3.45 -7.55
C LEU A 66 -7.00 -3.69 -8.61
N ARG A 67 -7.18 -4.96 -8.97
CA ARG A 67 -8.27 -5.39 -9.84
C ARG A 67 -9.57 -5.48 -9.03
N ASN A 68 -10.66 -5.05 -9.66
CA ASN A 68 -11.99 -5.28 -9.13
C ASN A 68 -12.45 -6.70 -9.52
N GLU A 69 -13.00 -7.45 -8.58
CA GLU A 69 -13.53 -8.81 -8.78
C GLU A 69 -14.62 -8.88 -9.86
N ASN A 70 -15.38 -7.80 -10.02
CA ASN A 70 -16.45 -7.67 -11.02
C ASN A 70 -15.99 -7.00 -12.33
N GLY A 71 -14.68 -6.84 -12.51
CA GLY A 71 -14.06 -6.18 -13.66
C GLY A 71 -13.69 -4.72 -13.40
N GLY A 72 -12.68 -4.23 -14.10
CA GLY A 72 -12.07 -2.92 -13.88
C GLY A 72 -11.06 -2.90 -12.74
N TYR A 73 -10.81 -1.73 -12.20
CA TYR A 73 -9.70 -1.45 -11.28
C TYR A 73 -10.10 -0.39 -10.27
N TYR A 74 -9.48 -0.45 -9.10
CA TYR A 74 -9.49 0.60 -8.11
C TYR A 74 -8.08 1.11 -7.84
N ILE A 75 -7.97 2.39 -7.47
CA ILE A 75 -6.81 2.96 -6.80
C ILE A 75 -7.28 3.48 -5.45
N ILE A 76 -6.48 3.23 -4.43
CA ILE A 76 -6.58 3.86 -3.12
C ILE A 76 -5.23 4.48 -2.77
N ALA A 77 -5.23 5.63 -2.12
CA ALA A 77 -4.02 6.36 -1.75
C ALA A 77 -4.22 7.15 -0.45
N THR A 78 -3.13 7.48 0.21
CA THR A 78 -3.12 8.43 1.33
C THR A 78 -3.54 9.81 0.85
N ASP A 79 -4.64 10.35 1.36
CA ASP A 79 -5.08 11.74 1.07
C ASP A 79 -4.25 12.72 1.91
N MET A 80 -3.07 13.05 1.42
CA MET A 80 -2.12 13.88 2.16
C MET A 80 -1.38 14.85 1.24
N LYS A 81 -1.16 16.05 1.76
CA LYS A 81 -0.28 17.07 1.21
C LYS A 81 0.86 17.32 2.19
N SER A 82 2.05 16.80 1.93
CA SER A 82 3.19 16.82 2.87
C SER A 82 3.60 18.25 3.30
N SER A 83 3.38 19.24 2.44
CA SER A 83 3.64 20.65 2.78
C SER A 83 2.73 21.22 3.89
N LEU A 84 1.66 20.49 4.29
CA LEU A 84 0.80 20.83 5.42
C LEU A 84 1.25 20.15 6.73
N GLY A 85 2.26 19.27 6.68
CA GLY A 85 2.77 18.49 7.79
C GLY A 85 2.45 16.99 7.65
N TRP A 86 3.29 16.16 8.25
CA TRP A 86 3.16 14.69 8.22
C TRP A 86 1.97 14.16 9.05
N ASP A 87 1.43 14.96 9.92
CA ASP A 87 0.29 14.71 10.79
C ASP A 87 -0.99 15.41 10.29
N SER A 88 -1.01 15.82 9.02
CA SER A 88 -2.16 16.50 8.40
C SER A 88 -3.13 15.56 7.67
N ASN A 89 -2.85 14.25 7.66
CA ASN A 89 -3.66 13.25 6.97
C ASN A 89 -4.75 12.67 7.88
N HIS A 90 -5.98 12.62 7.37
CA HIS A 90 -7.15 12.14 8.09
C HIS A 90 -7.91 11.03 7.35
N GLY A 91 -7.40 10.57 6.21
CA GLY A 91 -8.11 9.56 5.44
C GLY A 91 -7.46 9.21 4.12
N VAL A 92 -8.28 8.69 3.23
CA VAL A 92 -7.84 8.12 1.96
C VAL A 92 -8.58 8.76 0.79
N VAL A 93 -7.99 8.65 -0.40
CA VAL A 93 -8.63 9.03 -1.65
C VAL A 93 -8.65 7.83 -2.59
N THR A 94 -9.74 7.66 -3.32
CA THR A 94 -9.97 6.49 -4.17
C THR A 94 -10.45 6.89 -5.56
N TRP A 95 -10.19 6.01 -6.54
CA TRP A 95 -10.69 6.11 -7.93
C TRP A 95 -11.07 4.73 -8.45
N ARG A 96 -11.92 4.73 -9.46
CA ARG A 96 -12.29 3.56 -10.24
C ARG A 96 -11.96 3.76 -11.72
N SER A 97 -11.61 2.67 -12.41
CA SER A 97 -11.45 2.63 -13.86
C SER A 97 -11.91 1.29 -14.41
N ASP A 98 -12.47 1.28 -15.63
CA ASP A 98 -12.77 0.04 -16.36
C ASP A 98 -11.63 -0.37 -17.32
N ASP A 99 -10.71 0.55 -17.64
CA ASP A 99 -9.75 0.39 -18.76
C ASP A 99 -8.30 0.82 -18.43
N LEU A 100 -8.00 1.27 -17.20
CA LEU A 100 -6.71 1.84 -16.75
C LEU A 100 -6.35 3.19 -17.41
N ILE A 101 -7.22 3.74 -18.24
CA ILE A 101 -7.01 5.00 -18.96
C ILE A 101 -7.93 6.09 -18.39
N ASN A 102 -9.21 5.76 -18.28
CA ASN A 102 -10.23 6.68 -17.79
C ASN A 102 -10.53 6.39 -16.32
N TRP A 103 -10.16 7.33 -15.45
CA TRP A 103 -10.36 7.25 -14.01
C TRP A 103 -11.49 8.17 -13.57
N TYR A 104 -12.43 7.64 -12.80
CA TYR A 104 -13.64 8.32 -12.36
C TYR A 104 -14.00 7.91 -10.93
N ASP A 105 -15.14 8.40 -10.42
CA ASP A 105 -15.64 8.13 -9.06
C ASP A 105 -14.64 8.53 -7.96
N GLU A 106 -13.82 9.58 -8.21
CA GLU A 106 -12.93 10.10 -7.20
C GLU A 106 -13.67 10.39 -5.89
N THR A 107 -13.21 9.77 -4.80
CA THR A 107 -13.82 9.93 -3.47
C THR A 107 -12.72 10.14 -2.43
N ALA A 108 -12.79 11.25 -1.70
CA ALA A 108 -12.00 11.44 -0.49
C ALA A 108 -12.85 11.01 0.71
N VAL A 109 -12.32 10.11 1.53
CA VAL A 109 -12.98 9.56 2.70
C VAL A 109 -12.23 10.01 3.94
N ASP A 110 -12.90 10.79 4.78
CA ASP A 110 -12.37 11.24 6.06
C ASP A 110 -12.65 10.17 7.13
N PHE A 111 -11.59 9.61 7.71
CA PHE A 111 -11.69 8.57 8.75
C PHE A 111 -12.00 9.13 10.14
N HIS A 112 -12.03 10.45 10.32
CA HIS A 112 -12.53 11.08 11.56
C HIS A 112 -14.03 10.87 11.80
N ILE A 113 -14.77 10.38 10.80
CA ILE A 113 -16.18 9.99 10.96
C ILE A 113 -16.36 8.74 11.82
N PHE A 114 -15.30 7.95 12.05
CA PHE A 114 -15.32 6.73 12.84
C PHE A 114 -14.87 6.99 14.27
N ASP A 115 -15.52 6.34 15.22
CA ASP A 115 -15.21 6.53 16.65
C ASP A 115 -13.80 6.10 17.02
N SER A 116 -13.30 5.03 16.38
CA SER A 116 -11.96 4.47 16.63
C SER A 116 -10.83 5.34 16.10
N THR A 117 -11.08 6.15 15.08
CA THR A 117 -10.06 6.96 14.39
C THR A 117 -10.35 8.46 14.38
N LYS A 118 -11.36 8.92 15.12
CA LYS A 118 -11.75 10.35 15.16
C LYS A 118 -10.66 11.30 15.65
N ASN A 119 -9.66 10.79 16.33
CA ASN A 119 -8.50 11.55 16.81
C ASN A 119 -7.21 11.14 16.09
N SER A 120 -7.30 10.44 14.96
CA SER A 120 -6.10 10.07 14.22
C SER A 120 -5.46 11.28 13.57
N ASP A 121 -4.14 11.33 13.58
CA ASP A 121 -3.33 12.30 12.83
C ASP A 121 -2.57 11.64 11.67
N LYS A 122 -2.68 10.30 11.55
CA LYS A 122 -2.10 9.52 10.46
C LYS A 122 -3.01 8.36 10.09
N ILE A 123 -3.41 8.33 8.82
CA ILE A 123 -4.04 7.21 8.11
C ILE A 123 -3.23 7.01 6.83
N TRP A 124 -2.14 6.23 6.92
CA TRP A 124 -1.11 6.19 5.90
C TRP A 124 -1.05 4.88 5.14
N ALA A 125 -0.57 4.96 3.90
CA ALA A 125 -0.21 3.85 3.04
C ALA A 125 -1.31 2.76 2.98
N PRO A 126 -2.52 3.11 2.50
CA PRO A 126 -3.60 2.14 2.38
C PRO A 126 -3.33 1.17 1.25
N GLU A 127 -3.53 -0.12 1.52
CA GLU A 127 -3.58 -1.17 0.53
C GLU A 127 -4.83 -2.03 0.69
N ALA A 128 -5.10 -2.94 -0.24
CA ALA A 128 -6.29 -3.75 -0.19
C ALA A 128 -6.10 -5.14 -0.81
N ILE A 129 -6.77 -6.12 -0.24
CA ILE A 129 -6.93 -7.46 -0.79
C ILE A 129 -8.41 -7.86 -0.77
N TYR A 130 -8.87 -8.59 -1.79
CA TYR A 130 -10.24 -9.08 -1.78
C TYR A 130 -10.35 -10.31 -0.88
N ASP A 131 -11.16 -10.18 0.16
CA ASP A 131 -11.51 -11.26 1.07
C ASP A 131 -12.66 -12.08 0.47
N LYS A 132 -12.34 -13.28 -0.01
CA LYS A 132 -13.33 -14.17 -0.64
C LYS A 132 -14.33 -14.75 0.36
N GLU A 133 -13.96 -14.85 1.64
CA GLU A 133 -14.85 -15.37 2.69
C GLU A 133 -15.93 -14.34 3.04
N GLU A 134 -15.55 -13.07 3.15
CA GLU A 134 -16.47 -11.97 3.44
C GLU A 134 -17.12 -11.39 2.19
N GLY A 135 -16.58 -11.67 0.99
CA GLY A 135 -17.04 -11.12 -0.27
C GLY A 135 -16.82 -9.62 -0.40
N LYS A 136 -15.83 -9.07 0.28
CA LYS A 136 -15.52 -7.64 0.40
C LYS A 136 -14.03 -7.36 0.21
N TYR A 137 -13.68 -6.11 0.00
CA TYR A 137 -12.29 -5.67 0.06
C TYR A 137 -11.88 -5.41 1.50
N PHE A 138 -10.84 -6.08 1.94
CA PHE A 138 -10.12 -5.85 3.18
C PHE A 138 -9.07 -4.78 2.91
N VAL A 139 -9.29 -3.58 3.43
CA VAL A 139 -8.39 -2.43 3.26
C VAL A 139 -7.64 -2.24 4.55
N TYR A 140 -6.32 -2.19 4.49
CA TYR A 140 -5.45 -2.03 5.64
C TYR A 140 -4.52 -0.83 5.46
N TYR A 141 -4.15 -0.22 6.55
CA TYR A 141 -3.42 1.05 6.59
C TYR A 141 -2.79 1.26 7.95
N SER A 142 -1.81 2.16 8.03
CA SER A 142 -1.15 2.54 9.28
C SER A 142 -1.93 3.65 9.99
N VAL A 143 -2.15 3.51 11.29
CA VAL A 143 -2.87 4.51 12.11
C VAL A 143 -2.04 4.94 13.30
N HIS A 144 -2.02 6.25 13.54
CA HIS A 144 -1.65 6.85 14.80
C HIS A 144 -2.80 7.71 15.33
N ASN A 145 -3.18 7.50 16.57
CA ASN A 145 -4.22 8.33 17.21
C ASN A 145 -3.55 9.43 18.02
N ASN A 146 -3.75 10.68 17.62
CA ASN A 146 -3.19 11.87 18.27
C ASN A 146 -3.56 11.93 19.76
N GLY A 147 -2.58 12.27 20.58
CA GLY A 147 -2.75 12.25 22.06
C GLY A 147 -2.66 10.85 22.66
N SER A 148 -2.38 9.83 21.89
CA SER A 148 -2.09 8.47 22.33
C SER A 148 -0.57 8.29 22.50
N ASP A 149 -0.16 7.61 23.58
CA ASP A 149 1.25 7.17 23.75
C ASP A 149 1.54 5.87 22.96
N LYS A 150 0.56 5.37 22.20
CA LYS A 150 0.72 4.16 21.40
C LYS A 150 1.47 4.47 20.10
N ALA A 151 2.32 3.54 19.72
CA ALA A 151 3.00 3.56 18.44
C ALA A 151 2.02 3.43 17.25
N LEU A 152 2.45 3.81 16.05
CA LEU A 152 1.73 3.47 14.83
C LEU A 152 1.54 1.95 14.75
N SER A 153 0.34 1.55 14.40
CA SER A 153 -0.02 0.15 14.20
C SER A 153 -0.81 -0.03 12.91
N ILE A 154 -0.94 -1.27 12.44
CA ILE A 154 -1.69 -1.59 11.24
C ILE A 154 -3.14 -1.84 11.61
N TRP A 155 -4.05 -1.16 10.92
CA TRP A 155 -5.50 -1.24 11.09
C TRP A 155 -6.16 -1.69 9.80
N TYR A 156 -7.44 -2.04 9.86
CA TYR A 156 -8.21 -2.43 8.70
C TYR A 156 -9.67 -1.99 8.77
N SER A 157 -10.27 -1.90 7.62
CA SER A 157 -11.72 -1.77 7.39
C SER A 157 -12.14 -2.62 6.21
N TYR A 158 -13.41 -3.00 6.15
CA TYR A 158 -13.99 -3.57 4.94
C TYR A 158 -14.72 -2.51 4.11
N THR A 159 -14.72 -2.74 2.80
CA THR A 159 -15.51 -1.93 1.85
C THR A 159 -16.00 -2.80 0.69
N ASP A 160 -17.15 -2.42 0.13
CA ASP A 160 -17.69 -3.02 -1.10
C ASP A 160 -17.34 -2.18 -2.34
N ASP A 161 -17.13 -0.87 -2.16
CA ASP A 161 -17.16 0.12 -3.25
C ASP A 161 -16.04 1.19 -3.19
N PHE A 162 -15.17 1.12 -2.19
CA PHE A 162 -14.14 2.13 -1.90
C PHE A 162 -14.68 3.56 -1.67
N LYS A 163 -15.96 3.68 -1.33
CA LYS A 163 -16.62 4.96 -0.99
C LYS A 163 -17.10 4.98 0.46
N SER A 164 -17.47 3.81 0.96
CA SER A 164 -17.91 3.59 2.34
C SER A 164 -17.11 2.47 2.97
N PHE A 165 -16.75 2.63 4.23
CA PHE A 165 -15.90 1.69 4.98
C PHE A 165 -16.58 1.31 6.29
N THR A 166 -16.29 0.12 6.79
CA THR A 166 -16.69 -0.27 8.15
C THR A 166 -15.85 0.47 9.19
N GLU A 167 -16.30 0.48 10.44
CA GLU A 167 -15.53 0.97 11.58
C GLU A 167 -14.13 0.34 11.59
N PRO A 168 -13.04 1.13 11.64
CA PRO A 168 -11.68 0.63 11.69
C PRO A 168 -11.40 -0.20 12.95
N ALA A 169 -10.62 -1.27 12.77
CA ALA A 169 -10.13 -2.11 13.85
C ALA A 169 -8.62 -2.36 13.73
N GLU A 170 -7.94 -2.47 14.87
CA GLU A 170 -6.52 -2.79 14.90
C GLU A 170 -6.28 -4.23 14.38
N LEU A 171 -5.39 -4.36 13.40
CA LEU A 171 -5.00 -5.64 12.80
C LEU A 171 -3.74 -6.20 13.44
N PHE A 172 -2.72 -5.34 13.61
CA PHE A 172 -1.43 -5.74 14.11
C PHE A 172 -0.67 -4.56 14.73
N ALA A 173 -0.11 -4.81 15.91
CA ALA A 173 0.87 -3.93 16.55
C ALA A 173 2.09 -4.76 16.94
N PRO A 174 3.32 -4.32 16.63
CA PRO A 174 4.53 -5.03 17.04
C PRO A 174 4.62 -5.19 18.57
N LYS A 175 5.01 -6.36 19.05
CA LYS A 175 5.21 -6.61 20.49
C LYS A 175 6.28 -5.73 21.11
N SER A 176 7.21 -5.27 20.29
CA SER A 176 8.25 -4.32 20.71
C SER A 176 7.71 -2.94 21.08
N GLY A 177 6.46 -2.62 20.70
CA GLY A 177 5.89 -1.28 20.87
C GLY A 177 6.49 -0.23 19.93
N LYS A 178 7.20 -0.67 18.86
CA LYS A 178 7.74 0.22 17.82
C LYS A 178 6.67 0.53 16.78
N ASP A 179 6.89 1.62 16.04
CA ASP A 179 6.01 2.03 14.95
C ASP A 179 6.06 1.06 13.77
N ALA A 180 4.89 0.62 13.31
CA ALA A 180 4.71 -0.20 12.11
C ALA A 180 3.94 0.60 11.06
N ILE A 181 4.53 0.72 9.85
CA ILE A 181 3.91 1.39 8.70
C ILE A 181 4.09 0.57 7.41
N ASP A 182 3.47 1.01 6.33
CA ASP A 182 3.64 0.47 4.97
C ASP A 182 3.45 -1.06 4.92
N ALA A 183 2.31 -1.53 5.46
CA ALA A 183 2.00 -2.95 5.41
C ALA A 183 1.61 -3.36 3.98
N ASP A 184 2.12 -4.51 3.53
CA ASP A 184 1.72 -5.20 2.31
C ASP A 184 1.43 -6.68 2.63
N ILE A 185 0.26 -7.17 2.24
CA ILE A 185 -0.20 -8.53 2.54
C ILE A 185 -0.32 -9.36 1.27
N VAL A 186 0.35 -10.51 1.26
CA VAL A 186 0.20 -11.50 0.20
C VAL A 186 -0.30 -12.83 0.76
N GLU A 187 -1.20 -13.49 0.02
CA GLU A 187 -1.61 -14.87 0.29
C GLU A 187 -0.66 -15.84 -0.43
N PHE A 188 -0.12 -16.79 0.32
CA PHE A 188 0.66 -17.88 -0.25
C PHE A 188 0.47 -19.18 0.53
N ASN A 189 0.13 -20.26 -0.18
CA ASN A 189 -0.11 -21.58 0.39
C ASN A 189 -1.09 -21.60 1.58
N GLY A 190 -2.18 -20.84 1.48
CA GLY A 190 -3.23 -20.76 2.48
C GLY A 190 -2.83 -20.02 3.75
N LYS A 191 -1.80 -19.20 3.70
CA LYS A 191 -1.38 -18.30 4.77
C LYS A 191 -1.25 -16.88 4.24
N TYR A 192 -1.37 -15.92 5.13
CA TYR A 192 -1.21 -14.50 4.86
C TYR A 192 0.11 -14.02 5.44
N TYR A 193 0.97 -13.52 4.58
CA TYR A 193 2.26 -12.93 4.93
C TYR A 193 2.14 -11.43 4.81
N MET A 194 2.35 -10.71 5.91
CA MET A 194 2.36 -9.27 5.93
C MET A 194 3.80 -8.79 6.12
N CYS A 195 4.30 -8.01 5.18
CA CYS A 195 5.52 -7.25 5.32
C CYS A 195 5.16 -5.83 5.75
N TYR A 196 5.92 -5.25 6.66
CA TYR A 196 5.73 -3.90 7.15
C TYR A 196 7.08 -3.27 7.46
N LYS A 197 7.16 -1.95 7.41
CA LYS A 197 8.34 -1.21 7.84
C LYS A 197 8.33 -1.03 9.36
N ASP A 198 9.41 -1.45 10.04
CA ASP A 198 9.75 -0.97 11.37
C ASP A 198 10.30 0.46 11.22
N GLU A 199 9.48 1.46 11.58
CA GLU A 199 9.84 2.86 11.39
C GLU A 199 10.98 3.31 12.31
N CYS A 200 11.23 2.60 13.40
CA CYS A 200 12.36 2.90 14.30
C CYS A 200 13.69 2.37 13.74
N GLU A 201 13.70 1.13 13.25
CA GLU A 201 14.92 0.47 12.72
C GLU A 201 15.11 0.73 11.22
N LYS A 202 14.09 1.26 10.52
CA LYS A 202 14.11 1.53 9.08
C LYS A 202 14.34 0.27 8.21
N THR A 203 13.78 -0.84 8.66
CA THR A 203 13.90 -2.15 8.00
C THR A 203 12.52 -2.73 7.71
N ILE A 204 12.44 -3.67 6.76
CA ILE A 204 11.20 -4.40 6.47
C ILE A 204 11.18 -5.69 7.29
N CYS A 205 10.11 -5.84 8.05
CA CYS A 205 9.82 -7.00 8.87
C CYS A 205 8.67 -7.82 8.28
N GLN A 206 8.58 -9.10 8.66
CA GLN A 206 7.51 -9.99 8.20
C GLN A 206 6.81 -10.67 9.36
N VAL A 207 5.49 -10.75 9.26
CA VAL A 207 4.62 -11.52 10.15
C VAL A 207 3.71 -12.43 9.33
N VAL A 208 3.17 -13.48 9.96
CA VAL A 208 2.31 -14.47 9.28
C VAL A 208 1.06 -14.77 10.08
N ALA A 209 -0.05 -14.99 9.36
CA ALA A 209 -1.31 -15.41 9.93
C ALA A 209 -1.95 -16.55 9.11
N ASP A 210 -2.86 -17.30 9.74
CA ASP A 210 -3.66 -18.34 9.09
C ASP A 210 -4.98 -17.76 8.53
N LYS A 211 -5.33 -16.52 8.91
CA LYS A 211 -6.49 -15.76 8.42
C LYS A 211 -6.08 -14.35 8.09
N LEU A 212 -6.78 -13.72 7.15
CA LEU A 212 -6.54 -12.35 6.72
C LEU A 212 -6.66 -11.34 7.88
N THR A 213 -7.63 -11.56 8.77
CA THR A 213 -7.85 -10.77 9.98
C THR A 213 -6.93 -11.14 11.16
N GLY A 214 -5.93 -12.00 10.93
CA GLY A 214 -4.99 -12.41 11.97
C GLY A 214 -5.49 -13.56 12.87
N PRO A 215 -4.90 -13.73 14.09
CA PRO A 215 -3.80 -12.91 14.60
C PRO A 215 -2.48 -13.14 13.84
N TYR A 216 -1.81 -12.06 13.53
CA TYR A 216 -0.48 -12.09 12.93
C TYR A 216 0.59 -12.41 13.98
N ARG A 217 1.53 -13.27 13.63
CA ARG A 217 2.61 -13.73 14.50
C ARG A 217 3.96 -13.35 13.90
N GLU A 218 4.83 -12.79 14.71
CA GLU A 218 6.20 -12.54 14.31
C GLU A 218 6.89 -13.85 13.94
N CYS A 219 7.63 -13.85 12.82
CA CYS A 219 8.46 -14.96 12.40
C CYS A 219 9.78 -14.94 13.19
N GLU A 220 10.41 -16.10 13.34
CA GLU A 220 11.80 -16.16 13.79
C GLU A 220 12.67 -15.45 12.74
N ASN A 221 13.52 -14.51 13.17
CA ASN A 221 14.25 -13.61 12.27
C ASN A 221 13.34 -12.87 11.29
N ASN A 222 12.41 -12.08 11.83
CA ASN A 222 11.34 -11.42 11.08
C ASN A 222 11.81 -10.29 10.15
N THR A 223 13.05 -9.83 10.21
CA THR A 223 13.61 -8.86 9.28
C THR A 223 13.88 -9.54 7.93
N VAL A 224 13.18 -9.11 6.88
CA VAL A 224 13.27 -9.68 5.52
C VAL A 224 14.11 -8.84 4.57
N ALA A 225 14.19 -7.53 4.82
CA ALA A 225 15.07 -6.63 4.09
C ALA A 225 15.76 -5.70 5.09
N CYS A 226 17.07 -5.85 5.17
CA CYS A 226 17.96 -4.95 5.90
C CYS A 226 19.07 -4.57 4.94
N THR A 227 19.17 -3.30 4.65
CA THR A 227 20.22 -2.76 3.79
C THR A 227 21.03 -1.77 4.62
N ASP A 228 22.19 -1.34 4.12
CA ASP A 228 22.96 -0.24 4.73
C ASP A 228 22.21 1.11 4.58
N HIS A 229 21.03 1.08 3.95
CA HIS A 229 20.18 2.24 3.65
C HIS A 229 18.81 2.07 4.32
N HIS A 230 18.15 3.17 4.61
CA HIS A 230 16.79 3.17 5.10
C HIS A 230 15.82 2.87 3.96
N VAL A 231 14.89 1.94 4.18
CA VAL A 231 13.90 1.50 3.19
C VAL A 231 12.49 1.66 3.70
N GLU A 232 11.55 1.91 2.77
CA GLU A 232 10.10 2.00 3.05
C GLU A 232 9.28 1.64 1.81
N GLY A 233 7.93 1.73 1.92
CA GLY A 233 7.04 1.57 0.79
C GLY A 233 7.17 0.21 0.13
N ASN A 234 7.34 -0.86 0.92
CA ASN A 234 7.47 -2.22 0.39
C ASN A 234 6.19 -2.64 -0.31
N CYS A 235 6.32 -3.16 -1.52
CA CYS A 235 5.22 -3.71 -2.30
C CYS A 235 5.66 -5.03 -2.93
N MET A 236 4.89 -6.10 -2.66
CA MET A 236 5.16 -7.44 -3.16
C MET A 236 4.21 -7.79 -4.31
N TYR A 237 4.74 -8.36 -5.35
CA TYR A 237 3.93 -8.92 -6.43
C TYR A 237 4.52 -10.21 -6.96
N ARG A 238 3.64 -11.07 -7.44
CA ARG A 238 4.04 -12.37 -7.99
C ARG A 238 4.51 -12.23 -9.42
N ILE A 239 5.61 -12.89 -9.76
CA ILE A 239 6.03 -13.03 -11.16
C ILE A 239 5.12 -14.01 -11.87
N ASN A 240 4.46 -13.55 -12.92
CA ASN A 240 3.48 -14.30 -13.69
C ASN A 240 4.02 -15.66 -14.16
N GLY A 241 3.26 -16.73 -13.86
CA GLY A 241 3.61 -18.10 -14.22
C GLY A 241 4.71 -18.74 -13.37
N THR A 242 5.05 -18.15 -12.22
CA THR A 242 6.01 -18.69 -11.25
C THR A 242 5.42 -18.63 -9.82
N ASP A 243 6.10 -19.21 -8.85
CA ASP A 243 5.83 -19.04 -7.42
C ASP A 243 6.76 -18.00 -6.76
N ALA A 244 7.52 -17.24 -7.57
CA ALA A 244 8.41 -16.21 -7.10
C ALA A 244 7.64 -14.89 -6.87
N PHE A 245 7.97 -14.23 -5.78
CA PHE A 245 7.56 -12.86 -5.50
C PHE A 245 8.76 -11.92 -5.65
N VAL A 246 8.48 -10.71 -6.08
CA VAL A 246 9.41 -9.58 -6.06
C VAL A 246 8.88 -8.60 -5.03
N MET A 247 9.78 -8.06 -4.21
CA MET A 247 9.50 -6.92 -3.34
C MET A 247 10.22 -5.70 -3.91
N VAL A 248 9.48 -4.63 -4.12
CA VAL A 248 10.02 -3.31 -4.47
C VAL A 248 9.98 -2.46 -3.21
N MET A 249 11.00 -1.64 -3.01
CA MET A 249 11.12 -0.75 -1.85
C MET A 249 11.66 0.61 -2.30
N ASP A 250 11.32 1.66 -1.58
CA ASP A 250 11.90 2.98 -1.73
C ASP A 250 13.11 3.15 -0.81
N MET A 251 14.28 3.43 -1.38
CA MET A 251 15.47 3.87 -0.64
C MET A 251 15.47 5.40 -0.60
N TYR A 252 14.55 5.96 0.16
CA TYR A 252 14.23 7.38 0.17
C TYR A 252 15.40 8.31 0.55
N CYS A 253 16.40 7.81 1.27
CA CYS A 253 17.60 8.59 1.60
C CYS A 253 18.51 8.83 0.38
N ASP A 254 18.46 7.93 -0.61
CA ASP A 254 19.32 7.94 -1.79
C ASP A 254 18.57 8.36 -3.07
N ASN A 255 17.27 8.65 -2.99
CA ASN A 255 16.38 8.88 -4.13
C ASN A 255 16.42 7.74 -5.15
N GLN A 256 16.48 6.51 -4.69
CA GLN A 256 16.51 5.30 -5.51
C GLN A 256 15.39 4.34 -5.12
N TYR A 257 14.90 3.59 -6.10
CA TYR A 257 13.95 2.50 -5.91
C TYR A 257 14.62 1.17 -6.27
N PHE A 258 14.38 0.14 -5.45
CA PHE A 258 14.93 -1.20 -5.65
C PHE A 258 13.87 -2.28 -5.62
#